data_96efbd93933af7ad1ac3ba4bf7eb8161
#
_entry.id   96efbd93933af7ad1ac3ba4bf7eb8161
#
_cell.length_a   1.000
_cell.length_b   1.000
_cell.length_c   1.000
_cell.angle_alpha   90.00
_cell.angle_beta   90.00
_cell.angle_gamma   90.00
#
_symmetry.space_group_name_H-M   'P 1'
#
loop_
_entity.id
_entity.type
_entity.pdbx_description
1 polymer ?
#
loop_
_entity_poly.entity_id
_entity_poly.type
_entity_poly.pdbx_seq_one_letter_code
_entity_poly.pdbx_strand_id
1 'polypeptide(L)'
;MQLTFRLNWPRLSALCISALCIAFLAVGMAVWAGPVRAEPLRPIFVLNSQDGDVSVIDPVTFKQVRRIPTGKEPHHLYLAPDEKTLIVANATSNSLTFIDPVTAEVRRTVPNIVDPYHLRFSPDMRWFVTAANRLNHVDLYRWQGAEAPDPLKLAARIHAPQTPSHLFIDSQSTVVYVSLQDSDEMMAVDLATQKVRWKIKVGKMPADLHLTADDRTLLVALTGDRFVEAYDVSGQQPRLVKRVETDKGAHAFRARGDKRHVFVSNRAANTISLIDTQTLTVVDNYPGPGGPDCMELLADGKTLLVSSRWARKLSFIDLPSKTVVRQIDVGRSPHGVWTLDHAPRR
;
A
#
# COMPACT_ATOMS: atom_id res chain seq x y z
N MET A 1 -28.22 -88.90 8.26
CA MET A 1 -28.26 -89.82 7.14
C MET A 1 -26.99 -89.57 6.34
N GLN A 2 -26.14 -90.58 6.44
CA GLN A 2 -24.83 -90.72 5.83
C GLN A 2 -24.90 -90.61 4.33
N LEU A 3 -23.83 -90.11 3.72
CA LEU A 3 -23.11 -90.87 2.68
C LEU A 3 -21.81 -90.14 2.23
N THR A 4 -20.75 -90.78 2.64
CA THR A 4 -19.38 -90.66 2.17
C THR A 4 -19.22 -91.20 0.75
N PHE A 5 -18.38 -90.58 -0.10
CA PHE A 5 -17.68 -91.38 -1.10
C PHE A 5 -16.24 -90.80 -1.26
N ARG A 6 -15.31 -91.75 -1.06
CA ARG A 6 -13.87 -91.65 -1.32
C ARG A 6 -13.58 -92.11 -2.73
N LEU A 7 -12.38 -91.84 -3.16
CA LEU A 7 -11.45 -92.55 -4.10
C LEU A 7 -11.05 -91.68 -5.26
N ASN A 8 -9.88 -91.62 -5.80
CA ASN A 8 -8.60 -92.25 -5.55
C ASN A 8 -7.56 -91.49 -6.41
N TRP A 9 -6.35 -91.47 -5.94
CA TRP A 9 -5.20 -91.06 -6.74
C TRP A 9 -4.76 -92.20 -7.67
N PRO A 10 -4.02 -91.86 -8.76
CA PRO A 10 -2.63 -92.44 -8.81
C PRO A 10 -1.57 -91.39 -9.19
N ARG A 11 -0.40 -91.67 -8.66
CA ARG A 11 0.89 -91.10 -8.93
C ARG A 11 1.40 -91.58 -10.31
N LEU A 12 2.21 -90.67 -10.94
CA LEU A 12 3.44 -91.05 -11.66
C LEU A 12 4.05 -89.80 -12.29
N SER A 13 5.09 -89.36 -11.75
CA SER A 13 6.55 -89.43 -12.13
C SER A 13 7.00 -88.47 -13.24
N ALA A 14 7.82 -87.57 -12.80
CA ALA A 14 9.18 -87.25 -13.25
C ALA A 14 9.45 -86.42 -14.53
N LEU A 15 10.23 -85.36 -14.30
CA LEU A 15 11.23 -84.73 -15.13
C LEU A 15 10.81 -84.02 -16.41
N CYS A 16 10.93 -82.63 -16.32
CA CYS A 16 11.79 -81.89 -17.21
C CYS A 16 12.05 -80.51 -16.71
N ILE A 17 13.29 -80.16 -16.54
CA ILE A 17 13.87 -78.89 -16.22
C ILE A 17 13.62 -77.95 -17.40
N SER A 18 13.00 -76.86 -17.18
CA SER A 18 13.09 -75.73 -18.12
C SER A 18 13.10 -74.42 -17.30
N ALA A 19 14.27 -73.80 -17.30
CA ALA A 19 14.50 -72.48 -16.70
C ALA A 19 13.64 -71.46 -17.39
N LEU A 20 12.65 -70.85 -16.65
CA LEU A 20 11.93 -69.68 -17.08
C LEU A 20 12.54 -68.47 -16.39
N CYS A 21 13.33 -67.68 -17.16
CA CYS A 21 13.84 -66.40 -16.78
C CYS A 21 12.65 -65.48 -16.55
N ILE A 22 12.38 -65.15 -15.29
CA ILE A 22 11.46 -64.04 -14.93
C ILE A 22 12.27 -62.75 -15.08
N ALA A 23 12.12 -62.10 -16.23
CA ALA A 23 12.58 -60.71 -16.40
C ALA A 23 11.65 -59.80 -15.61
N PHE A 24 12.11 -59.35 -14.44
CA PHE A 24 11.48 -58.20 -13.75
C PHE A 24 11.72 -56.93 -14.59
N LEU A 25 10.72 -56.52 -15.35
CA LEU A 25 10.64 -55.17 -15.90
C LEU A 25 10.42 -54.20 -14.73
N ALA A 26 11.51 -53.65 -14.19
CA ALA A 26 11.45 -52.47 -13.34
C ALA A 26 11.02 -51.28 -14.21
N VAL A 27 9.73 -51.01 -14.30
CA VAL A 27 9.24 -49.74 -14.82
C VAL A 27 9.61 -48.68 -13.81
N GLY A 28 10.77 -48.06 -13.98
CA GLY A 28 11.16 -46.86 -13.24
C GLY A 28 10.16 -45.75 -13.60
N MET A 29 9.18 -45.47 -12.73
CA MET A 29 8.48 -44.23 -12.79
C MET A 29 9.50 -43.13 -12.48
N ALA A 30 10.07 -42.53 -13.51
CA ALA A 30 10.74 -41.26 -13.40
C ALA A 30 9.64 -40.24 -13.01
N VAL A 31 9.53 -39.97 -11.73
CA VAL A 31 8.76 -38.80 -11.28
C VAL A 31 9.48 -37.58 -11.86
N TRP A 32 8.98 -37.10 -12.96
CA TRP A 32 9.37 -35.79 -13.49
C TRP A 32 8.93 -34.75 -12.46
N ALA A 33 9.81 -34.43 -11.52
CA ALA A 33 9.70 -33.21 -10.76
C ALA A 33 9.88 -32.07 -11.76
N GLY A 34 8.76 -31.59 -12.32
CA GLY A 34 8.78 -30.36 -13.08
C GLY A 34 9.44 -29.27 -12.22
N PRO A 35 10.05 -28.26 -12.82
CA PRO A 35 10.66 -27.18 -12.06
C PRO A 35 9.61 -26.65 -11.09
N VAL A 36 9.88 -26.76 -9.79
CA VAL A 36 9.09 -26.09 -8.74
C VAL A 36 9.18 -24.62 -9.09
N ARG A 37 8.12 -24.09 -9.68
CA ARG A 37 8.03 -22.68 -9.96
C ARG A 37 7.96 -22.01 -8.59
N ALA A 38 9.05 -21.34 -8.20
CA ALA A 38 9.07 -20.60 -6.96
C ALA A 38 7.82 -19.69 -6.94
N GLU A 39 7.04 -19.76 -5.87
CA GLU A 39 5.93 -18.85 -5.67
C GLU A 39 6.45 -17.41 -5.81
N PRO A 40 5.71 -16.55 -6.50
CA PRO A 40 6.14 -15.17 -6.70
C PRO A 40 6.33 -14.48 -5.35
N LEU A 41 7.37 -13.69 -5.21
CA LEU A 41 7.82 -13.08 -3.95
C LEU A 41 6.75 -12.24 -3.25
N ARG A 42 5.89 -11.52 -4.01
CA ARG A 42 4.89 -10.56 -3.48
C ARG A 42 5.46 -9.68 -2.37
N PRO A 43 6.51 -8.93 -2.63
CA PRO A 43 7.31 -8.30 -1.60
C PRO A 43 6.61 -7.16 -0.89
N ILE A 44 7.18 -6.76 0.26
CA ILE A 44 6.91 -5.48 0.87
C ILE A 44 7.90 -4.47 0.29
N PHE A 45 7.39 -3.33 -0.18
CA PHE A 45 8.17 -2.21 -0.70
C PHE A 45 8.22 -1.09 0.32
N VAL A 46 9.42 -0.54 0.58
CA VAL A 46 9.61 0.63 1.44
C VAL A 46 10.45 1.66 0.69
N LEU A 47 9.90 2.85 0.50
CA LEU A 47 10.58 3.94 -0.19
C LEU A 47 11.59 4.60 0.73
N ASN A 48 12.83 4.74 0.29
CA ASN A 48 13.92 5.38 1.03
C ASN A 48 14.20 6.76 0.41
N SER A 49 13.48 7.79 0.87
CA SER A 49 13.42 9.09 0.21
C SER A 49 14.79 9.76 0.09
N GLN A 50 15.67 9.64 1.08
CA GLN A 50 17.01 10.24 1.03
C GLN A 50 18.05 9.40 0.29
N ASP A 51 17.76 8.12 0.03
CA ASP A 51 18.67 7.23 -0.70
C ASP A 51 18.34 7.14 -2.19
N GLY A 52 17.14 7.54 -2.61
CA GLY A 52 16.69 7.46 -4.00
C GLY A 52 16.45 6.03 -4.46
N ASP A 53 15.98 5.16 -3.58
CA ASP A 53 15.71 3.76 -3.87
C ASP A 53 14.53 3.18 -3.07
N VAL A 54 14.21 1.94 -3.35
CA VAL A 54 13.16 1.15 -2.70
C VAL A 54 13.77 -0.10 -2.08
N SER A 55 13.60 -0.30 -0.78
CA SER A 55 13.88 -1.58 -0.12
C SER A 55 12.81 -2.60 -0.51
N VAL A 56 13.24 -3.76 -0.99
CA VAL A 56 12.40 -4.92 -1.31
C VAL A 56 12.59 -5.95 -0.21
N ILE A 57 11.53 -6.26 0.51
CA ILE A 57 11.54 -7.14 1.68
C ILE A 57 10.72 -8.39 1.37
N ASP A 58 11.30 -9.54 1.60
CA ASP A 58 10.64 -10.83 1.53
C ASP A 58 9.65 -10.96 2.70
N PRO A 59 8.35 -11.15 2.45
CA PRO A 59 7.33 -11.20 3.51
C PRO A 59 7.38 -12.49 4.34
N VAL A 60 8.08 -13.53 3.89
CA VAL A 60 8.21 -14.81 4.60
C VAL A 60 9.43 -14.82 5.51
N THR A 61 10.59 -14.44 4.98
CA THR A 61 11.85 -14.43 5.73
C THR A 61 12.07 -13.13 6.50
N PHE A 62 11.32 -12.08 6.16
CA PHE A 62 11.44 -10.72 6.70
C PHE A 62 12.84 -10.12 6.51
N LYS A 63 13.51 -10.50 5.43
CA LYS A 63 14.82 -9.96 5.06
C LYS A 63 14.70 -9.00 3.89
N GLN A 64 15.47 -7.93 3.92
CA GLN A 64 15.67 -7.11 2.73
C GLN A 64 16.46 -7.92 1.71
N VAL A 65 15.84 -8.28 0.60
CA VAL A 65 16.44 -9.12 -0.46
C VAL A 65 17.18 -8.30 -1.50
N ARG A 66 16.75 -7.06 -1.72
CA ARG A 66 17.45 -6.11 -2.60
C ARG A 66 16.99 -4.66 -2.37
N ARG A 67 17.69 -3.73 -3.01
CA ARG A 67 17.27 -2.33 -3.16
C ARG A 67 17.14 -2.01 -4.65
N ILE A 68 16.10 -1.30 -5.02
CA ILE A 68 15.82 -0.91 -6.41
C ILE A 68 16.12 0.59 -6.53
N PRO A 69 17.13 0.99 -7.31
CA PRO A 69 17.33 2.40 -7.62
C PRO A 69 16.11 2.97 -8.35
N THR A 70 15.68 4.16 -7.94
CA THR A 70 14.61 4.93 -8.57
C THR A 70 15.12 6.32 -8.95
N GLY A 71 14.24 7.29 -9.07
CA GLY A 71 14.66 8.69 -9.11
C GLY A 71 14.94 9.24 -7.71
N LYS A 72 15.29 10.53 -7.64
CA LYS A 72 15.57 11.21 -6.38
C LYS A 72 14.29 11.48 -5.61
N GLU A 73 14.33 11.24 -4.29
CA GLU A 73 13.24 11.43 -3.35
C GLU A 73 11.99 10.62 -3.73
N PRO A 74 12.08 9.27 -3.79
CA PRO A 74 10.90 8.43 -3.87
C PRO A 74 10.06 8.66 -2.61
N HIS A 75 8.82 9.16 -2.75
CA HIS A 75 8.04 9.62 -1.62
C HIS A 75 6.76 8.83 -1.40
N HIS A 76 5.93 8.73 -2.41
CA HIS A 76 4.69 7.96 -2.39
C HIS A 76 4.64 6.93 -3.51
N LEU A 77 3.78 5.94 -3.35
CA LEU A 77 3.56 4.88 -4.33
C LEU A 77 2.07 4.51 -4.41
N TYR A 78 1.65 4.04 -5.56
CA TYR A 78 0.27 3.64 -5.82
C TYR A 78 0.20 2.53 -6.87
N LEU A 79 -0.71 1.56 -6.68
CA LEU A 79 -0.98 0.55 -7.69
C LEU A 79 -1.82 1.16 -8.82
N ALA A 80 -1.37 0.98 -10.05
CA ALA A 80 -2.08 1.46 -11.23
C ALA A 80 -3.37 0.66 -11.48
N PRO A 81 -4.30 1.18 -12.31
CA PRO A 81 -5.56 0.53 -12.62
C PRO A 81 -5.46 -0.85 -13.27
N ASP A 82 -4.31 -1.17 -13.87
CA ASP A 82 -4.02 -2.48 -14.46
C ASP A 82 -3.73 -3.57 -13.40
N GLU A 83 -3.62 -3.19 -12.11
CA GLU A 83 -3.24 -4.04 -10.98
C GLU A 83 -1.88 -4.78 -11.16
N LYS A 84 -1.11 -4.38 -12.17
CA LYS A 84 0.17 -4.99 -12.54
C LYS A 84 1.35 -4.02 -12.46
N THR A 85 1.07 -2.74 -12.24
CA THR A 85 2.09 -1.69 -12.22
C THR A 85 2.03 -0.93 -10.90
N LEU A 86 3.08 -1.05 -10.09
CA LEU A 86 3.27 -0.20 -8.91
C LEU A 86 4.03 1.06 -9.34
N ILE A 87 3.42 2.21 -9.15
CA ILE A 87 3.98 3.52 -9.52
C ILE A 87 4.65 4.14 -8.31
N VAL A 88 5.93 4.47 -8.41
CA VAL A 88 6.70 5.22 -7.41
C VAL A 88 6.92 6.64 -7.91
N ALA A 89 6.53 7.61 -7.12
CA ALA A 89 6.72 9.03 -7.42
C ALA A 89 8.09 9.50 -6.91
N ASN A 90 8.93 10.01 -7.82
CA ASN A 90 10.28 10.51 -7.54
C ASN A 90 10.25 12.05 -7.60
N ALA A 91 9.97 12.65 -6.45
CA ALA A 91 9.60 14.06 -6.37
C ALA A 91 10.65 15.01 -6.95
N THR A 92 11.93 14.89 -6.56
CA THR A 92 12.98 15.82 -7.01
C THR A 92 13.61 15.47 -8.36
N SER A 93 13.35 14.30 -8.92
CA SER A 93 13.79 13.98 -10.29
C SER A 93 12.68 14.10 -11.33
N ASN A 94 11.50 14.62 -10.96
CA ASN A 94 10.39 14.87 -11.88
C ASN A 94 10.03 13.64 -12.73
N SER A 95 9.90 12.49 -12.07
CA SER A 95 9.67 11.22 -12.75
C SER A 95 8.84 10.25 -11.94
N LEU A 96 8.31 9.23 -12.61
CA LEU A 96 7.70 8.07 -11.99
C LEU A 96 8.51 6.84 -12.36
N THR A 97 8.70 5.92 -11.41
CA THR A 97 9.25 4.58 -11.67
C THR A 97 8.13 3.56 -11.63
N PHE A 98 7.97 2.78 -12.70
CA PHE A 98 6.99 1.69 -12.79
C PHE A 98 7.66 0.38 -12.45
N ILE A 99 7.12 -0.31 -11.45
CA ILE A 99 7.65 -1.56 -10.89
C ILE A 99 6.59 -2.65 -11.00
N ASP A 100 7.00 -3.87 -11.34
CA ASP A 100 6.15 -5.04 -11.21
C ASP A 100 5.93 -5.35 -9.71
N PRO A 101 4.69 -5.34 -9.20
CA PRO A 101 4.43 -5.51 -7.77
C PRO A 101 4.66 -6.95 -7.26
N VAL A 102 4.82 -7.92 -8.17
CA VAL A 102 5.02 -9.35 -7.85
C VAL A 102 6.49 -9.72 -7.88
N THR A 103 7.21 -9.30 -8.94
CA THR A 103 8.63 -9.65 -9.14
C THR A 103 9.60 -8.59 -8.64
N ALA A 104 9.09 -7.39 -8.37
CA ALA A 104 9.86 -6.20 -8.04
C ALA A 104 10.84 -5.77 -9.17
N GLU A 105 10.54 -6.12 -10.42
CA GLU A 105 11.29 -5.68 -11.59
C GLU A 105 10.88 -4.25 -11.98
N VAL A 106 11.88 -3.39 -12.24
CA VAL A 106 11.61 -2.07 -12.84
C VAL A 106 11.23 -2.26 -14.30
N ARG A 107 10.02 -1.85 -14.66
CA ARG A 107 9.54 -1.92 -16.05
C ARG A 107 10.02 -0.73 -16.86
N ARG A 108 9.86 0.48 -16.32
CA ARG A 108 10.35 1.72 -16.96
C ARG A 108 10.33 2.91 -15.99
N THR A 109 10.97 3.99 -16.40
CA THR A 109 10.84 5.32 -15.79
C THR A 109 10.13 6.26 -16.74
N VAL A 110 9.11 6.97 -16.24
CA VAL A 110 8.35 7.99 -16.99
C VAL A 110 8.87 9.36 -16.57
N PRO A 111 9.53 10.11 -17.46
CA PRO A 111 10.05 11.43 -17.16
C PRO A 111 8.97 12.52 -17.27
N ASN A 112 9.33 13.76 -16.93
CA ASN A 112 8.54 14.97 -17.11
C ASN A 112 7.21 15.02 -16.31
N ILE A 113 7.12 14.25 -15.24
CA ILE A 113 6.06 14.41 -14.24
C ILE A 113 6.60 15.34 -13.17
N VAL A 114 6.15 16.56 -13.17
CA VAL A 114 6.78 17.66 -12.42
C VAL A 114 6.48 17.55 -10.92
N ASP A 115 7.53 17.43 -10.10
CA ASP A 115 7.49 17.43 -8.63
C ASP A 115 6.38 16.51 -8.04
N PRO A 116 6.29 15.23 -8.43
CA PRO A 116 5.24 14.35 -7.97
C PRO A 116 5.50 13.91 -6.51
N TYR A 117 5.17 14.77 -5.56
CA TYR A 117 5.37 14.48 -4.13
C TYR A 117 4.36 13.45 -3.62
N HIS A 118 3.07 13.68 -3.87
CA HIS A 118 1.99 12.74 -3.59
C HIS A 118 1.23 12.41 -4.87
N LEU A 119 0.63 11.23 -4.93
CA LEU A 119 -0.12 10.77 -6.10
C LEU A 119 -1.35 9.95 -5.70
N ARG A 120 -2.40 10.03 -6.52
CA ARG A 120 -3.59 9.22 -6.33
C ARG A 120 -4.36 9.04 -7.64
N PHE A 121 -4.92 7.83 -7.85
CA PHE A 121 -5.93 7.61 -8.86
C PHE A 121 -7.33 7.93 -8.32
N SER A 122 -8.21 8.44 -9.18
CA SER A 122 -9.64 8.47 -8.89
C SER A 122 -10.22 7.05 -8.89
N PRO A 123 -11.28 6.77 -8.09
CA PRO A 123 -11.90 5.43 -8.07
C PRO A 123 -12.40 4.93 -9.43
N ASP A 124 -12.81 5.81 -10.34
CA ASP A 124 -13.20 5.46 -11.72
C ASP A 124 -11.99 5.24 -12.66
N MET A 125 -10.75 5.37 -12.11
CA MET A 125 -9.48 5.16 -12.79
C MET A 125 -9.22 6.09 -13.99
N ARG A 126 -10.00 7.17 -14.15
CA ARG A 126 -9.84 8.11 -15.27
C ARG A 126 -8.83 9.21 -14.99
N TRP A 127 -8.65 9.56 -13.72
CA TRP A 127 -7.77 10.63 -13.30
C TRP A 127 -6.58 10.08 -12.51
N PHE A 128 -5.42 10.60 -12.82
CA PHE A 128 -4.23 10.50 -11.98
C PHE A 128 -3.89 11.90 -11.53
N VAL A 129 -3.78 12.10 -10.23
CA VAL A 129 -3.56 13.43 -9.64
C VAL A 129 -2.26 13.43 -8.87
N THR A 130 -1.44 14.46 -9.05
CA THR A 130 -0.22 14.67 -8.27
C THR A 130 -0.24 16.01 -7.55
N ALA A 131 0.33 16.04 -6.34
CA ALA A 131 0.65 17.28 -5.63
C ALA A 131 2.13 17.60 -5.87
N ALA A 132 2.42 18.79 -6.39
CA ALA A 132 3.76 19.32 -6.58
C ALA A 132 4.11 20.23 -5.40
N ASN A 133 4.68 19.61 -4.38
CA ASN A 133 4.87 20.18 -3.05
C ASN A 133 5.75 21.45 -3.07
N ARG A 134 6.87 21.43 -3.79
CA ARG A 134 7.80 22.56 -3.90
C ARG A 134 7.37 23.62 -4.90
N LEU A 135 6.53 23.25 -5.87
CA LEU A 135 6.16 24.12 -6.98
C LEU A 135 4.73 24.66 -6.88
N ASN A 136 4.05 24.39 -5.75
CA ASN A 136 2.76 24.97 -5.42
C ASN A 136 1.67 24.76 -6.46
N HIS A 137 1.56 23.53 -6.99
CA HIS A 137 0.46 23.19 -7.88
C HIS A 137 0.00 21.75 -7.70
N VAL A 138 -1.20 21.47 -8.19
CA VAL A 138 -1.77 20.14 -8.34
C VAL A 138 -1.97 19.88 -9.82
N ASP A 139 -1.43 18.77 -10.31
CA ASP A 139 -1.58 18.36 -11.69
C ASP A 139 -2.64 17.27 -11.83
N LEU A 140 -3.56 17.48 -12.75
CA LEU A 140 -4.60 16.53 -13.12
C LEU A 140 -4.23 15.90 -14.46
N TYR A 141 -4.01 14.58 -14.44
CA TYR A 141 -3.66 13.82 -15.67
C TYR A 141 -4.81 12.87 -16.05
N ARG A 142 -4.95 12.65 -17.35
CA ARG A 142 -5.71 11.51 -17.89
C ARG A 142 -4.78 10.31 -18.01
N TRP A 143 -5.19 9.19 -17.41
CA TRP A 143 -4.49 7.93 -17.54
C TRP A 143 -4.72 7.29 -18.90
N GLN A 144 -3.63 6.91 -19.59
CA GLN A 144 -3.66 6.30 -20.93
C GLN A 144 -3.29 4.79 -20.90
N GLY A 145 -2.92 4.27 -19.72
CA GLY A 145 -2.43 2.91 -19.54
C GLY A 145 -0.93 2.84 -19.31
N ALA A 146 -0.48 1.82 -18.54
CA ALA A 146 0.92 1.67 -18.17
C ALA A 146 1.84 1.44 -19.37
N GLU A 147 1.35 0.80 -20.41
CA GLU A 147 2.11 0.45 -21.61
C GLU A 147 2.08 1.56 -22.70
N ALA A 148 1.24 2.59 -22.52
CA ALA A 148 1.19 3.69 -23.49
C ALA A 148 2.55 4.42 -23.57
N PRO A 149 2.98 4.89 -24.76
CA PRO A 149 4.20 5.68 -24.88
C PRO A 149 4.22 6.89 -23.95
N ASP A 150 3.09 7.58 -23.84
CA ASP A 150 2.82 8.64 -22.88
C ASP A 150 1.66 8.21 -21.97
N PRO A 151 1.94 7.62 -20.78
CA PRO A 151 0.91 7.04 -19.93
C PRO A 151 0.03 8.09 -19.23
N LEU A 152 0.48 9.34 -19.18
CA LEU A 152 -0.14 10.44 -18.43
C LEU A 152 -0.24 11.69 -19.28
N LYS A 153 -1.45 12.02 -19.73
CA LYS A 153 -1.70 13.25 -20.47
C LYS A 153 -2.16 14.35 -19.51
N LEU A 154 -1.37 15.39 -19.33
CA LEU A 154 -1.74 16.55 -18.49
C LEU A 154 -3.01 17.20 -19.04
N ALA A 155 -4.04 17.26 -18.20
CA ALA A 155 -5.31 17.90 -18.52
C ALA A 155 -5.40 19.31 -17.92
N ALA A 156 -4.89 19.50 -16.69
CA ALA A 156 -4.87 20.80 -16.03
C ALA A 156 -3.77 20.86 -14.97
N ARG A 157 -3.28 22.08 -14.74
CA ARG A 157 -2.42 22.46 -13.62
C ARG A 157 -3.12 23.52 -12.79
N ILE A 158 -3.36 23.21 -11.52
CA ILE A 158 -4.10 24.06 -10.59
C ILE A 158 -3.10 24.68 -9.61
N HIS A 159 -3.09 26.00 -9.52
CA HIS A 159 -2.26 26.71 -8.54
C HIS A 159 -2.76 26.42 -7.12
N ALA A 160 -1.85 25.94 -6.26
CA ALA A 160 -2.15 25.42 -4.92
C ALA A 160 -1.10 25.89 -3.89
N PRO A 161 -1.03 27.19 -3.57
CA PRO A 161 -0.07 27.70 -2.60
C PRO A 161 -0.61 27.56 -1.18
N GLN A 162 0.20 27.23 -0.16
CA GLN A 162 1.60 26.84 -0.24
C GLN A 162 1.75 25.38 0.15
N THR A 163 2.67 24.72 -0.53
CA THR A 163 3.10 23.34 -0.19
C THR A 163 1.93 22.35 -0.22
N PRO A 164 1.29 22.10 -1.39
CA PRO A 164 0.32 21.03 -1.53
C PRO A 164 0.99 19.70 -1.18
N SER A 165 0.48 19.04 -0.15
CA SER A 165 1.14 17.88 0.46
C SER A 165 0.45 16.56 0.09
N HIS A 166 -0.75 16.33 0.56
CA HIS A 166 -1.48 15.09 0.35
C HIS A 166 -2.81 15.31 -0.38
N LEU A 167 -3.29 14.23 -0.98
CA LEU A 167 -4.48 14.22 -1.81
C LEU A 167 -5.45 13.13 -1.33
N PHE A 168 -6.75 13.41 -1.37
CA PHE A 168 -7.79 12.39 -1.28
C PHE A 168 -8.87 12.65 -2.32
N ILE A 169 -9.42 11.59 -2.91
CA ILE A 169 -10.47 11.70 -3.94
C ILE A 169 -11.73 10.98 -3.44
N ASP A 170 -12.88 11.60 -3.61
CA ASP A 170 -14.17 11.03 -3.22
C ASP A 170 -14.49 9.74 -3.98
N SER A 171 -15.43 8.94 -3.46
CA SER A 171 -15.79 7.65 -4.06
C SER A 171 -16.44 7.80 -5.44
N GLN A 172 -16.99 8.96 -5.73
CA GLN A 172 -17.67 9.28 -6.99
C GLN A 172 -16.71 9.83 -8.06
N SER A 173 -15.41 9.99 -7.73
CA SER A 173 -14.42 10.58 -8.66
C SER A 173 -14.78 11.99 -9.14
N THR A 174 -15.37 12.80 -8.25
CA THR A 174 -15.84 14.15 -8.58
C THR A 174 -14.98 15.24 -7.97
N VAL A 175 -14.39 15.00 -6.80
CA VAL A 175 -13.62 15.99 -6.04
C VAL A 175 -12.27 15.41 -5.60
N VAL A 176 -11.21 16.17 -5.80
CA VAL A 176 -9.95 15.95 -5.09
C VAL A 176 -9.79 16.99 -3.99
N TYR A 177 -9.57 16.51 -2.77
CA TYR A 177 -9.20 17.30 -1.60
C TYR A 177 -7.69 17.36 -1.49
N VAL A 178 -7.14 18.51 -1.11
CA VAL A 178 -5.71 18.79 -1.07
C VAL A 178 -5.38 19.52 0.22
N SER A 179 -4.41 19.03 0.98
CA SER A 179 -3.81 19.78 2.10
C SER A 179 -2.73 20.73 1.60
N LEU A 180 -2.72 21.95 2.13
CA LEU A 180 -1.75 23.01 1.82
C LEU A 180 -0.96 23.29 3.10
N GLN A 181 0.15 22.59 3.27
CA GLN A 181 0.82 22.41 4.55
C GLN A 181 1.35 23.71 5.15
N ASP A 182 2.04 24.55 4.36
CA ASP A 182 2.72 25.74 4.86
C ASP A 182 1.78 26.96 4.96
N SER A 183 0.58 26.88 4.39
CA SER A 183 -0.42 27.92 4.51
C SER A 183 -1.52 27.61 5.54
N ASP A 184 -1.45 26.45 6.22
CA ASP A 184 -2.50 25.98 7.16
C ASP A 184 -3.89 25.99 6.51
N GLU A 185 -3.97 25.46 5.29
CA GLU A 185 -5.20 25.44 4.49
C GLU A 185 -5.48 24.04 3.93
N MET A 186 -6.70 23.84 3.50
CA MET A 186 -7.08 22.78 2.58
C MET A 186 -7.94 23.33 1.45
N MET A 187 -7.94 22.67 0.31
CA MET A 187 -8.77 23.03 -0.82
C MET A 187 -9.44 21.81 -1.45
N ALA A 188 -10.54 22.05 -2.17
CA ALA A 188 -11.19 21.07 -3.00
C ALA A 188 -11.18 21.53 -4.46
N VAL A 189 -10.86 20.60 -5.36
CA VAL A 189 -10.88 20.82 -6.81
C VAL A 189 -11.90 19.90 -7.44
N ASP A 190 -12.74 20.44 -8.29
CA ASP A 190 -13.69 19.69 -9.11
C ASP A 190 -12.95 19.05 -10.28
N LEU A 191 -13.01 17.72 -10.38
CA LEU A 191 -12.29 16.97 -11.42
C LEU A 191 -12.90 17.17 -12.82
N ALA A 192 -14.21 17.38 -12.93
CA ALA A 192 -14.85 17.54 -14.22
C ALA A 192 -14.58 18.93 -14.83
N THR A 193 -14.73 19.98 -14.01
CA THR A 193 -14.52 21.36 -14.44
C THR A 193 -13.08 21.84 -14.28
N GLN A 194 -12.26 21.10 -13.51
CA GLN A 194 -10.85 21.43 -13.21
C GLN A 194 -10.70 22.78 -12.51
N LYS A 195 -11.68 23.15 -11.67
CA LYS A 195 -11.70 24.42 -10.93
C LYS A 195 -11.70 24.15 -9.43
N VAL A 196 -11.11 25.09 -8.69
CA VAL A 196 -11.20 25.11 -7.23
C VAL A 196 -12.66 25.36 -6.82
N ARG A 197 -13.25 24.46 -6.03
CA ARG A 197 -14.58 24.61 -5.44
C ARG A 197 -14.55 25.55 -4.24
N TRP A 198 -13.55 25.34 -3.37
CA TRP A 198 -13.34 26.13 -2.16
C TRP A 198 -11.91 25.93 -1.64
N LYS A 199 -11.47 26.87 -0.82
CA LYS A 199 -10.24 26.83 -0.04
C LYS A 199 -10.52 27.45 1.33
N ILE A 200 -10.13 26.79 2.41
CA ILE A 200 -10.39 27.23 3.78
C ILE A 200 -9.14 27.07 4.66
N LYS A 201 -9.10 27.83 5.75
CA LYS A 201 -8.14 27.63 6.83
C LYS A 201 -8.51 26.43 7.67
N VAL A 202 -7.48 25.68 8.09
CA VAL A 202 -7.54 24.54 9.01
C VAL A 202 -6.51 24.71 10.13
N GLY A 203 -6.29 23.70 10.95
CA GLY A 203 -5.22 23.74 11.95
C GLY A 203 -3.83 23.67 11.33
N LYS A 204 -2.79 23.62 12.19
CA LYS A 204 -1.39 23.82 11.79
C LYS A 204 -0.82 22.65 11.00
N MET A 205 -0.15 22.99 9.89
CA MET A 205 0.60 22.07 9.06
C MET A 205 -0.22 20.84 8.66
N PRO A 206 -1.35 21.00 7.94
CA PRO A 206 -2.15 19.86 7.50
C PRO A 206 -1.33 18.96 6.60
N ALA A 207 -1.38 17.66 6.88
CA ALA A 207 -0.69 16.62 6.10
C ALA A 207 -1.71 15.72 5.40
N ASP A 208 -1.87 14.49 5.83
CA ASP A 208 -2.74 13.54 5.13
C ASP A 208 -4.23 13.82 5.36
N LEU A 209 -5.01 13.35 4.43
CA LEU A 209 -6.47 13.48 4.37
C LEU A 209 -7.10 12.10 4.29
N HIS A 210 -8.23 11.93 4.98
CA HIS A 210 -9.03 10.71 4.88
C HIS A 210 -10.52 11.06 4.83
N LEU A 211 -11.19 10.63 3.77
CA LEU A 211 -12.63 10.77 3.62
C LEU A 211 -13.34 9.51 4.13
N THR A 212 -14.34 9.65 4.96
CA THR A 212 -15.15 8.53 5.46
C THR A 212 -15.83 7.77 4.31
N ALA A 213 -16.21 6.51 4.58
CA ALA A 213 -16.75 5.64 3.54
C ALA A 213 -18.06 6.12 2.91
N ASP A 214 -18.78 7.03 3.58
CA ASP A 214 -19.99 7.68 3.10
C ASP A 214 -19.74 9.02 2.39
N ASP A 215 -18.47 9.38 2.19
CA ASP A 215 -18.00 10.65 1.57
C ASP A 215 -18.48 11.93 2.29
N ARG A 216 -18.90 11.85 3.56
CA ARG A 216 -19.48 13.02 4.28
C ARG A 216 -18.50 13.73 5.20
N THR A 217 -17.56 13.00 5.80
CA THR A 217 -16.62 13.56 6.75
C THR A 217 -15.19 13.45 6.25
N LEU A 218 -14.52 14.58 6.11
CA LEU A 218 -13.10 14.66 5.75
C LEU A 218 -12.27 14.85 7.02
N LEU A 219 -11.40 13.90 7.32
CA LEU A 219 -10.41 13.99 8.38
C LEU A 219 -9.14 14.63 7.84
N VAL A 220 -8.55 15.55 8.61
CA VAL A 220 -7.31 16.28 8.28
C VAL A 220 -6.32 16.06 9.41
N ALA A 221 -5.21 15.41 9.14
CA ALA A 221 -4.12 15.21 10.09
C ALA A 221 -3.29 16.49 10.22
N LEU A 222 -3.07 16.97 11.44
CA LEU A 222 -2.36 18.23 11.72
C LEU A 222 -0.96 17.93 12.29
N THR A 223 0.05 17.90 11.42
CA THR A 223 1.43 17.59 11.83
C THR A 223 2.02 18.63 12.78
N GLY A 224 1.58 19.87 12.70
CA GLY A 224 2.00 20.95 13.59
C GLY A 224 1.26 20.98 14.94
N ASP A 225 0.37 20.03 15.20
CA ASP A 225 -0.49 19.99 16.38
C ASP A 225 -0.64 18.55 16.92
N ARG A 226 -1.60 18.36 17.81
CA ARG A 226 -2.01 17.10 18.43
C ARG A 226 -3.44 16.70 18.07
N PHE A 227 -3.95 17.18 16.95
CA PHE A 227 -5.33 16.97 16.54
C PHE A 227 -5.43 16.40 15.13
N VAL A 228 -6.52 15.67 14.93
CA VAL A 228 -7.16 15.46 13.64
C VAL A 228 -8.42 16.29 13.62
N GLU A 229 -8.57 17.16 12.64
CA GLU A 229 -9.80 17.91 12.42
C GLU A 229 -10.75 17.12 11.52
N ALA A 230 -12.02 17.06 11.89
CA ALA A 230 -13.09 16.43 11.12
C ALA A 230 -14.03 17.48 10.55
N TYR A 231 -14.19 17.49 9.23
CA TYR A 231 -15.03 18.44 8.52
C TYR A 231 -16.19 17.73 7.82
N ASP A 232 -17.42 18.24 8.00
CA ASP A 232 -18.54 17.88 7.14
C ASP A 232 -18.34 18.55 5.77
N VAL A 233 -18.18 17.74 4.74
CA VAL A 233 -17.96 18.17 3.34
C VAL A 233 -19.16 17.85 2.43
N SER A 234 -20.29 17.47 2.99
CA SER A 234 -21.51 17.14 2.23
C SER A 234 -22.20 18.37 1.66
N GLY A 235 -21.90 19.58 2.18
CA GLY A 235 -22.43 20.85 1.70
C GLY A 235 -21.53 21.55 0.67
N GLN A 236 -21.93 22.77 0.27
CA GLN A 236 -21.13 23.60 -0.65
C GLN A 236 -19.84 24.11 -0.04
N GLN A 237 -19.81 24.32 1.27
CA GLN A 237 -18.65 24.73 2.05
C GLN A 237 -18.40 23.74 3.19
N PRO A 238 -17.15 23.40 3.47
CA PRO A 238 -16.83 22.51 4.58
C PRO A 238 -17.09 23.19 5.92
N ARG A 239 -17.54 22.41 6.90
CA ARG A 239 -17.82 22.86 8.25
C ARG A 239 -17.07 21.98 9.26
N LEU A 240 -16.27 22.60 10.13
CA LEU A 240 -15.60 21.89 11.21
C LEU A 240 -16.66 21.27 12.15
N VAL A 241 -16.61 19.95 12.30
CA VAL A 241 -17.50 19.18 13.18
C VAL A 241 -16.83 18.93 14.52
N LYS A 242 -15.56 18.50 14.48
CA LYS A 242 -14.84 18.12 15.70
C LYS A 242 -13.33 18.20 15.52
N ARG A 243 -12.64 18.50 16.61
CA ARG A 243 -11.21 18.23 16.79
C ARG A 243 -11.05 16.95 17.60
N VAL A 244 -10.47 15.94 16.99
CA VAL A 244 -10.17 14.68 17.64
C VAL A 244 -8.78 14.78 18.22
N GLU A 245 -8.65 14.74 19.53
CA GLU A 245 -7.36 14.78 20.19
C GLU A 245 -6.64 13.44 19.96
N THR A 246 -5.45 13.52 19.39
CA THR A 246 -4.50 12.41 19.18
C THR A 246 -3.23 12.73 20.00
N ASP A 247 -2.09 12.17 19.59
CA ASP A 247 -0.80 12.62 20.08
C ASP A 247 -0.14 13.61 19.11
N LYS A 248 1.02 14.18 19.51
CA LYS A 248 1.73 15.20 18.73
C LYS A 248 2.18 14.68 17.37
N GLY A 249 1.93 15.48 16.33
CA GLY A 249 2.43 15.24 14.99
C GLY A 249 1.59 14.27 14.18
N ALA A 250 0.25 14.37 14.25
CA ALA A 250 -0.66 13.59 13.41
C ALA A 250 -0.31 13.78 11.94
N HIS A 251 -0.03 12.67 11.20
CA HIS A 251 0.58 12.80 9.89
C HIS A 251 -0.05 11.97 8.78
N ALA A 252 -0.01 10.64 8.85
CA ALA A 252 -0.48 9.76 7.78
C ALA A 252 -1.65 8.89 8.26
N PHE A 253 -2.64 8.70 7.38
CA PHE A 253 -3.78 7.82 7.64
C PHE A 253 -3.62 6.46 6.96
N ARG A 254 -4.18 5.43 7.57
CA ARG A 254 -4.41 4.10 6.99
C ARG A 254 -5.75 3.55 7.46
N ALA A 255 -6.71 3.39 6.56
CA ALA A 255 -7.99 2.77 6.90
C ALA A 255 -7.77 1.33 7.40
N ARG A 256 -8.55 0.91 8.38
CA ARG A 256 -8.51 -0.47 8.90
C ARG A 256 -9.13 -1.48 7.92
N GLY A 257 -9.93 -1.02 6.96
CA GLY A 257 -10.61 -1.85 5.98
C GLY A 257 -12.02 -2.30 6.39
N ASP A 258 -12.51 -1.84 7.52
CA ASP A 258 -13.84 -2.12 8.06
C ASP A 258 -14.85 -0.96 7.81
N LYS A 259 -14.46 0.02 6.99
CA LYS A 259 -15.24 1.23 6.64
C LYS A 259 -15.57 2.14 7.83
N ARG A 260 -14.96 1.91 8.98
CA ARG A 260 -15.26 2.63 10.23
C ARG A 260 -14.02 3.18 10.91
N HIS A 261 -12.95 2.40 10.98
CA HIS A 261 -11.77 2.79 11.73
C HIS A 261 -10.61 3.22 10.81
N VAL A 262 -9.87 4.21 11.26
CA VAL A 262 -8.68 4.71 10.58
C VAL A 262 -7.53 4.90 11.58
N PHE A 263 -6.36 4.36 11.24
CA PHE A 263 -5.13 4.65 11.96
C PHE A 263 -4.60 6.01 11.54
N VAL A 264 -4.03 6.75 12.50
CA VAL A 264 -3.24 7.96 12.24
C VAL A 264 -1.89 7.85 12.95
N SER A 265 -0.80 8.05 12.21
CA SER A 265 0.54 8.10 12.80
C SER A 265 0.75 9.45 13.47
N ASN A 266 1.27 9.44 14.71
CA ASN A 266 1.65 10.62 15.48
C ASN A 266 3.18 10.71 15.50
N ARG A 267 3.74 11.34 14.46
CA ARG A 267 5.17 11.28 14.14
C ARG A 267 6.06 11.77 15.27
N ALA A 268 5.69 12.89 15.91
CA ALA A 268 6.49 13.49 16.98
C ALA A 268 6.35 12.74 18.33
N ALA A 269 5.22 12.08 18.55
CA ALA A 269 4.97 11.34 19.80
C ALA A 269 5.42 9.88 19.75
N ASN A 270 5.77 9.33 18.57
CA ASN A 270 6.10 7.92 18.39
C ASN A 270 4.95 6.97 18.75
N THR A 271 3.72 7.37 18.44
CA THR A 271 2.51 6.58 18.65
C THR A 271 1.65 6.52 17.38
N ILE A 272 0.65 5.64 17.39
CA ILE A 272 -0.36 5.53 16.36
C ILE A 272 -1.70 5.47 17.06
N SER A 273 -2.63 6.37 16.71
CA SER A 273 -4.00 6.36 17.24
C SER A 273 -4.94 5.70 16.27
N LEU A 274 -5.92 4.93 16.77
CA LEU A 274 -7.03 4.38 16.02
C LEU A 274 -8.28 5.23 16.28
N ILE A 275 -8.81 5.83 15.24
CA ILE A 275 -9.99 6.69 15.31
C ILE A 275 -11.21 5.93 14.79
N ASP A 276 -12.30 5.94 15.55
CA ASP A 276 -13.62 5.59 15.08
C ASP A 276 -14.24 6.80 14.34
N THR A 277 -14.45 6.66 13.05
CA THR A 277 -14.92 7.74 12.18
C THR A 277 -16.40 8.06 12.35
N GLN A 278 -17.18 7.21 12.98
CA GLN A 278 -18.59 7.47 13.30
C GLN A 278 -18.75 8.31 14.56
N THR A 279 -17.98 8.00 15.61
CA THR A 279 -18.03 8.74 16.89
C THR A 279 -17.02 9.89 16.92
N LEU A 280 -16.07 9.91 16.00
CA LEU A 280 -14.96 10.86 15.94
C LEU A 280 -14.18 10.87 17.26
N THR A 281 -13.79 9.69 17.74
CA THR A 281 -13.02 9.50 18.97
C THR A 281 -11.86 8.56 18.74
N VAL A 282 -10.74 8.76 19.44
CA VAL A 282 -9.68 7.75 19.54
C VAL A 282 -10.20 6.59 20.40
N VAL A 283 -10.17 5.40 19.85
CA VAL A 283 -10.64 4.17 20.51
C VAL A 283 -9.48 3.26 20.93
N ASP A 284 -8.29 3.48 20.37
CA ASP A 284 -7.11 2.71 20.72
C ASP A 284 -5.82 3.44 20.36
N ASN A 285 -4.68 3.03 20.98
CA ASN A 285 -3.36 3.56 20.69
C ASN A 285 -2.32 2.42 20.62
N TYR A 286 -1.34 2.59 19.75
CA TYR A 286 -0.28 1.63 19.47
C TYR A 286 1.10 2.32 19.50
N PRO A 287 2.18 1.58 19.79
CA PRO A 287 3.53 2.12 19.65
C PRO A 287 3.87 2.36 18.18
N GLY A 288 4.54 3.47 17.88
CA GLY A 288 5.07 3.81 16.56
C GLY A 288 6.51 4.31 16.66
N PRO A 289 7.48 3.46 17.00
CA PRO A 289 8.84 3.91 17.35
C PRO A 289 9.57 4.54 16.17
N GLY A 290 10.34 5.59 16.46
CA GLY A 290 11.28 6.21 15.51
C GLY A 290 10.64 7.08 14.43
N GLY A 291 9.61 7.83 14.79
CA GLY A 291 8.90 8.73 13.90
C GLY A 291 8.04 7.98 12.87
N PRO A 292 6.89 7.42 13.30
CA PRO A 292 5.99 6.69 12.42
C PRO A 292 5.51 7.60 11.29
N ASP A 293 5.57 7.09 10.07
CA ASP A 293 5.17 7.81 8.87
C ASP A 293 4.05 7.05 8.15
N CYS A 294 4.26 6.62 6.91
CA CYS A 294 3.26 5.83 6.19
C CYS A 294 3.06 4.44 6.81
N MET A 295 1.86 3.94 6.67
CA MET A 295 1.44 2.66 7.23
C MET A 295 0.79 1.79 6.18
N GLU A 296 0.92 0.46 6.33
CA GLU A 296 0.16 -0.52 5.57
C GLU A 296 -0.34 -1.63 6.49
N LEU A 297 -1.62 -1.97 6.40
CA LEU A 297 -2.20 -3.07 7.16
C LEU A 297 -2.20 -4.33 6.29
N LEU A 298 -1.61 -5.41 6.78
CA LEU A 298 -1.63 -6.69 6.08
C LEU A 298 -3.06 -7.24 5.97
N ALA A 299 -3.28 -8.13 5.00
CA ALA A 299 -4.58 -8.75 4.76
C ALA A 299 -5.10 -9.58 5.95
N ASP A 300 -4.22 -9.98 6.87
CA ASP A 300 -4.58 -10.63 8.12
C ASP A 300 -5.39 -9.74 9.08
N GLY A 301 -5.43 -8.42 8.82
CA GLY A 301 -6.10 -7.42 9.66
C GLY A 301 -5.49 -7.26 11.06
N LYS A 302 -4.31 -7.84 11.32
CA LYS A 302 -3.66 -7.91 12.62
C LYS A 302 -2.26 -7.32 12.65
N THR A 303 -1.58 -7.30 11.51
CA THR A 303 -0.19 -6.81 11.40
C THR A 303 -0.16 -5.46 10.69
N LEU A 304 0.24 -4.41 11.41
CA LEU A 304 0.42 -3.08 10.85
C LEU A 304 1.91 -2.85 10.57
N LEU A 305 2.23 -2.58 9.31
CA LEU A 305 3.55 -2.16 8.84
C LEU A 305 3.66 -0.65 8.97
N VAL A 306 4.76 -0.17 9.50
CA VAL A 306 5.00 1.27 9.72
C VAL A 306 6.41 1.64 9.30
N SER A 307 6.56 2.59 8.40
CA SER A 307 7.85 3.21 8.11
C SER A 307 8.27 4.09 9.28
N SER A 308 9.35 3.71 9.96
CA SER A 308 9.92 4.43 11.10
C SER A 308 11.00 5.38 10.59
N ARG A 309 10.58 6.60 10.19
CA ARG A 309 11.35 7.54 9.38
C ARG A 309 12.71 7.91 9.97
N TRP A 310 12.75 8.21 11.27
CA TRP A 310 13.97 8.63 11.94
C TRP A 310 14.86 7.47 12.36
N ALA A 311 14.26 6.29 12.61
CA ALA A 311 14.97 5.08 12.97
C ALA A 311 15.52 4.29 11.79
N ARG A 312 15.17 4.64 10.54
CA ARG A 312 15.53 3.88 9.31
C ARG A 312 15.10 2.42 9.38
N LYS A 313 13.85 2.19 9.83
CA LYS A 313 13.31 0.87 10.02
C LYS A 313 11.93 0.72 9.39
N LEU A 314 11.60 -0.49 9.00
CA LEU A 314 10.24 -0.95 8.85
C LEU A 314 9.85 -1.66 10.15
N SER A 315 8.84 -1.16 10.84
CA SER A 315 8.30 -1.75 12.08
C SER A 315 7.06 -2.57 11.78
N PHE A 316 6.95 -3.73 12.41
CA PHE A 316 5.79 -4.62 12.38
C PHE A 316 5.13 -4.55 13.75
N ILE A 317 3.89 -4.10 13.79
CA ILE A 317 3.10 -3.96 15.01
C ILE A 317 2.01 -5.01 15.00
N ASP A 318 2.00 -5.85 16.02
CA ASP A 318 0.89 -6.79 16.28
C ASP A 318 -0.23 -6.03 16.99
N LEU A 319 -1.35 -5.85 16.29
CA LEU A 319 -2.48 -5.07 16.81
C LEU A 319 -3.15 -5.71 18.04
N PRO A 320 -3.35 -7.06 18.09
CA PRO A 320 -3.91 -7.71 19.27
C PRO A 320 -3.09 -7.50 20.55
N SER A 321 -1.77 -7.67 20.49
CA SER A 321 -0.90 -7.49 21.67
C SER A 321 -0.44 -6.04 21.86
N LYS A 322 -0.67 -5.17 20.88
CA LYS A 322 -0.21 -3.77 20.86
C LYS A 322 1.30 -3.62 21.03
N THR A 323 2.06 -4.53 20.43
CA THR A 323 3.54 -4.55 20.56
C THR A 323 4.22 -4.47 19.21
N VAL A 324 5.44 -3.94 19.22
CA VAL A 324 6.35 -4.02 18.06
C VAL A 324 7.00 -5.40 18.10
N VAL A 325 6.54 -6.29 17.21
CA VAL A 325 7.03 -7.68 17.17
C VAL A 325 8.29 -7.84 16.33
N ARG A 326 8.57 -6.88 15.43
CA ARG A 326 9.75 -6.92 14.55
C ARG A 326 10.12 -5.55 14.05
N GLN A 327 11.41 -5.34 13.81
CA GLN A 327 11.93 -4.20 13.05
C GLN A 327 12.99 -4.68 12.05
N ILE A 328 12.97 -4.14 10.85
CA ILE A 328 13.90 -4.45 9.76
C ILE A 328 14.61 -3.16 9.37
N ASP A 329 15.94 -3.22 9.22
CA ASP A 329 16.71 -2.11 8.68
C ASP A 329 16.37 -1.86 7.22
N VAL A 330 16.12 -0.60 6.88
CA VAL A 330 15.86 -0.10 5.53
C VAL A 330 16.76 1.12 5.24
N GLY A 331 16.57 1.78 4.12
CA GLY A 331 17.34 2.97 3.79
C GLY A 331 16.98 4.20 4.62
N ARG A 332 17.60 5.34 4.28
CA ARG A 332 17.42 6.61 4.97
C ARG A 332 16.09 7.27 4.64
N SER A 333 15.44 7.82 5.68
CA SER A 333 14.14 8.48 5.59
C SER A 333 13.08 7.60 4.91
N PRO A 334 12.80 6.38 5.44
CA PRO A 334 11.76 5.55 4.89
C PRO A 334 10.41 6.27 4.97
N HIS A 335 9.63 6.21 3.88
CA HIS A 335 8.35 6.90 3.75
C HIS A 335 7.25 5.93 3.29
N GLY A 336 6.87 5.92 2.01
CA GLY A 336 5.84 5.02 1.52
C GLY A 336 6.15 3.55 1.79
N VAL A 337 5.16 2.80 2.28
CA VAL A 337 5.19 1.35 2.45
C VAL A 337 4.00 0.72 1.73
N TRP A 338 4.24 -0.41 1.07
CA TRP A 338 3.19 -1.07 0.30
C TRP A 338 3.49 -2.55 0.07
N THR A 339 2.44 -3.36 -0.05
CA THR A 339 2.49 -4.77 -0.46
C THR A 339 1.20 -5.15 -1.17
N LEU A 340 1.22 -6.21 -1.98
CA LEU A 340 -0.01 -6.81 -2.54
C LEU A 340 -0.89 -7.46 -1.47
N ASP A 341 -0.28 -7.96 -0.40
CA ASP A 341 -0.96 -8.61 0.72
C ASP A 341 -1.43 -7.58 1.75
N HIS A 342 -2.36 -6.72 1.35
CA HIS A 342 -2.89 -5.67 2.22
C HIS A 342 -4.40 -5.81 2.47
N ALA A 343 -4.85 -5.34 3.64
CA ALA A 343 -6.27 -5.18 3.94
C ALA A 343 -6.91 -4.09 3.05
N PRO A 344 -8.24 -4.08 2.87
CA PRO A 344 -8.93 -3.03 2.13
C PRO A 344 -8.55 -1.62 2.62
N ARG A 345 -8.57 -0.64 1.72
CA ARG A 345 -8.16 0.76 2.01
C ARG A 345 -9.33 1.72 2.20
N ARG A 346 -10.54 1.18 2.30
CA ARG A 346 -11.77 1.90 2.65
C ARG A 346 -12.63 1.09 3.62
#